data_0bf31ae459151a2d644e0b13765fb307
#
_entry.id   0bf31ae459151a2d644e0b13765fb307
#
_cell.length_a   1.000
_cell.length_b   1.000
_cell.length_c   1.000
_cell.angle_alpha   90.00
_cell.angle_beta   90.00
_cell.angle_gamma   90.00
#
_symmetry.space_group_name_H-M   'P 1'
#
loop_
_entity.id
_entity.type
_entity.pdbx_description
1 polymer ?
#
loop_
_entity_poly.entity_id
_entity_poly.type
_entity_poly.pdbx_seq_one_letter_code
_entity_poly.pdbx_strand_id
1 'polypeptide(L)'
;MKTFFLSILISAAAVANAQWQSVGPGVDFQEFKRDTQDIYVTRIDLANDKIAVIASRQSEKGTRVSDFGRKTKAIAAINGDYFDDKFNPVGTTVGPCGVWNNVLHNKREGLLTIADRAATILKQTDVDPDAPPPDDVDTAISGWPALIVNCTPLGARKLPGSDAFTRSPHPRTAVGLSRDGRTMYFVVADGRRTGVPGLTLAQLASFMADELDACSAMNLDGGGSSAMWVSNRIVNRPADGVERPVGNHLAVVLRSDVVACDEETITTTVTTKRTTTTTTTNPPR
;
A
#
# COMPACT_ATOMS: atom_id res chain seq x y z
N MET A 1 -1.75 -3.62 -71.72
CA MET A 1 -1.26 -3.18 -70.44
C MET A 1 -2.34 -3.38 -69.40
N LYS A 2 -2.19 -4.40 -68.50
CA LYS A 2 -3.12 -4.64 -67.42
C LYS A 2 -2.51 -4.09 -66.14
N THR A 3 -3.10 -3.05 -65.58
CA THR A 3 -2.65 -2.39 -64.36
C THR A 3 -3.22 -3.18 -63.17
N PHE A 4 -2.35 -3.84 -62.36
CA PHE A 4 -2.72 -4.46 -61.12
C PHE A 4 -2.73 -3.40 -60.01
N PHE A 5 -3.89 -3.14 -59.41
CA PHE A 5 -3.98 -2.39 -58.17
C PHE A 5 -3.74 -3.34 -56.97
N LEU A 6 -2.64 -3.13 -56.27
CA LEU A 6 -2.32 -3.82 -55.04
C LEU A 6 -3.03 -3.06 -53.89
N SER A 7 -4.13 -3.59 -53.37
CA SER A 7 -4.80 -3.05 -52.17
C SER A 7 -4.04 -3.51 -50.92
N ILE A 8 -3.37 -2.58 -50.29
CA ILE A 8 -2.75 -2.80 -48.98
C ILE A 8 -3.85 -2.69 -47.92
N LEU A 9 -4.27 -3.82 -47.34
CA LEU A 9 -5.09 -3.87 -46.16
C LEU A 9 -4.21 -3.49 -44.95
N ILE A 10 -4.35 -2.26 -44.45
CA ILE A 10 -3.80 -1.86 -43.17
C ILE A 10 -4.75 -2.43 -42.11
N SER A 11 -4.33 -3.54 -41.49
CA SER A 11 -4.97 -4.06 -40.29
C SER A 11 -4.67 -3.10 -39.14
N ALA A 12 -5.63 -2.26 -38.77
CA ALA A 12 -5.57 -1.52 -37.51
C ALA A 12 -5.74 -2.53 -36.35
N ALA A 13 -4.63 -2.90 -35.74
CA ALA A 13 -4.69 -3.60 -34.45
C ALA A 13 -5.40 -2.66 -33.47
N ALA A 14 -6.62 -3.02 -33.05
CA ALA A 14 -7.33 -2.35 -31.99
C ALA A 14 -6.48 -2.52 -30.70
N VAL A 15 -5.82 -1.45 -30.28
CA VAL A 15 -5.27 -1.37 -28.94
C VAL A 15 -6.48 -1.43 -28.02
N ALA A 16 -6.73 -2.58 -27.41
CA ALA A 16 -7.72 -2.69 -26.36
C ALA A 16 -7.28 -1.74 -25.23
N ASN A 17 -7.90 -0.56 -25.17
CA ASN A 17 -7.76 0.33 -24.03
C ASN A 17 -8.22 -0.46 -22.81
N ALA A 18 -7.27 -0.83 -21.95
CA ALA A 18 -7.59 -1.43 -20.68
C ALA A 18 -8.50 -0.46 -19.92
N GLN A 19 -9.74 -0.91 -19.68
CA GLN A 19 -10.77 -0.09 -19.05
C GLN A 19 -10.90 -0.48 -17.59
N TRP A 20 -11.18 0.49 -16.73
CA TRP A 20 -11.51 0.26 -15.33
C TRP A 20 -12.71 -0.69 -15.22
N GLN A 21 -12.54 -1.75 -14.43
CA GLN A 21 -13.57 -2.75 -14.15
C GLN A 21 -14.01 -2.59 -12.70
N SER A 22 -15.32 -2.40 -12.47
CA SER A 22 -15.84 -2.39 -11.11
C SER A 22 -15.74 -3.78 -10.48
N VAL A 23 -15.13 -3.86 -9.31
CA VAL A 23 -14.93 -5.10 -8.55
C VAL A 23 -15.65 -5.10 -7.21
N GLY A 24 -16.26 -3.96 -6.85
CA GLY A 24 -17.06 -3.78 -5.63
C GLY A 24 -17.55 -2.35 -5.49
N PRO A 25 -18.36 -2.05 -4.47
CA PRO A 25 -18.85 -0.69 -4.25
C PRO A 25 -17.68 0.30 -4.11
N GLY A 26 -17.60 1.29 -5.02
CA GLY A 26 -16.54 2.30 -5.01
C GLY A 26 -15.12 1.75 -5.24
N VAL A 27 -14.99 0.54 -5.78
CA VAL A 27 -13.69 -0.08 -6.05
C VAL A 27 -13.63 -0.57 -7.48
N ASP A 28 -12.67 -0.03 -8.23
CA ASP A 28 -12.38 -0.42 -9.60
C ASP A 28 -10.97 -1.02 -9.69
N PHE A 29 -10.78 -1.90 -10.65
CA PHE A 29 -9.52 -2.56 -10.94
C PHE A 29 -9.13 -2.36 -12.40
N GLN A 30 -7.83 -2.20 -12.68
CA GLN A 30 -7.28 -2.14 -14.03
C GLN A 30 -5.88 -2.77 -14.08
N GLU A 31 -5.62 -3.50 -15.16
CA GLU A 31 -4.28 -3.98 -15.54
C GLU A 31 -3.69 -3.07 -16.61
N PHE A 32 -2.47 -2.58 -16.39
CA PHE A 32 -1.68 -1.84 -17.35
C PHE A 32 -0.58 -2.76 -17.85
N LYS A 33 -0.80 -3.39 -19.00
CA LYS A 33 0.20 -4.26 -19.65
C LYS A 33 0.85 -3.51 -20.79
N ARG A 34 2.15 -3.35 -20.69
CA ARG A 34 3.01 -2.75 -21.70
C ARG A 34 4.17 -3.72 -21.98
N ASP A 35 4.94 -3.49 -23.05
CA ASP A 35 5.99 -4.42 -23.51
C ASP A 35 6.91 -4.96 -22.41
N THR A 36 7.26 -4.12 -21.42
CA THR A 36 8.18 -4.46 -20.33
C THR A 36 7.60 -4.20 -18.94
N GLN A 37 6.31 -3.92 -18.84
CA GLN A 37 5.66 -3.51 -17.59
C GLN A 37 4.31 -4.19 -17.43
N ASP A 38 4.13 -4.89 -16.33
CA ASP A 38 2.84 -5.40 -15.86
C ASP A 38 2.53 -4.68 -14.54
N ILE A 39 1.54 -3.77 -14.56
CA ILE A 39 1.14 -2.97 -13.40
C ILE A 39 -0.35 -3.22 -13.14
N TYR A 40 -0.68 -3.43 -11.89
CA TYR A 40 -2.02 -3.73 -11.39
C TYR A 40 -2.44 -2.61 -10.46
N VAL A 41 -3.62 -2.06 -10.68
CA VAL A 41 -4.10 -0.90 -9.92
C VAL A 41 -5.53 -1.14 -9.45
N THR A 42 -5.77 -0.90 -8.17
CA THR A 42 -7.13 -0.71 -7.63
C THR A 42 -7.34 0.76 -7.36
N ARG A 43 -8.46 1.31 -7.83
CA ARG A 43 -8.92 2.67 -7.52
C ARG A 43 -10.07 2.56 -6.52
N ILE A 44 -9.97 3.28 -5.41
CA ILE A 44 -10.84 3.18 -4.24
C ILE A 44 -11.43 4.55 -3.97
N ASP A 45 -12.75 4.67 -4.01
CA ASP A 45 -13.49 5.87 -3.60
C ASP A 45 -13.73 5.83 -2.08
N LEU A 46 -12.88 6.51 -1.32
CA LEU A 46 -12.97 6.57 0.14
C LEU A 46 -14.23 7.29 0.62
N ALA A 47 -14.85 8.14 -0.21
CA ALA A 47 -16.11 8.81 0.13
C ALA A 47 -17.31 7.83 0.14
N ASN A 48 -17.17 6.65 -0.45
CA ASN A 48 -18.21 5.63 -0.45
C ASN A 48 -18.41 5.05 0.95
N ASP A 49 -19.60 5.21 1.52
CA ASP A 49 -19.94 4.81 2.89
C ASP A 49 -20.06 3.29 3.10
N LYS A 50 -20.14 2.50 2.00
CA LYS A 50 -20.28 1.04 2.06
C LYS A 50 -18.97 0.33 2.29
N ILE A 51 -17.82 1.01 2.13
CA ILE A 51 -16.50 0.40 2.26
C ILE A 51 -15.69 1.02 3.39
N ALA A 52 -14.67 0.29 3.81
CA ALA A 52 -13.61 0.76 4.69
C ALA A 52 -12.27 0.23 4.19
N VAL A 53 -11.22 1.01 4.37
CA VAL A 53 -9.85 0.52 4.23
C VAL A 53 -9.34 0.15 5.61
N ILE A 54 -8.75 -1.02 5.74
CA ILE A 54 -8.21 -1.53 7.00
C ILE A 54 -6.76 -1.98 6.83
N ALA A 55 -5.94 -1.80 7.85
CA ALA A 55 -4.68 -2.51 7.98
C ALA A 55 -4.86 -3.80 8.79
N SER A 56 -3.95 -4.75 8.65
CA SER A 56 -3.97 -6.01 9.40
C SER A 56 -3.74 -5.78 10.89
N ARG A 57 -4.22 -6.72 11.70
CA ARG A 57 -3.99 -6.81 13.14
C ARG A 57 -2.62 -7.46 13.43
N GLN A 58 -2.12 -7.30 14.63
CA GLN A 58 -0.87 -7.93 15.05
C GLN A 58 -0.90 -9.46 14.91
N SER A 59 -2.05 -10.09 15.15
CA SER A 59 -2.23 -11.55 14.99
C SER A 59 -2.19 -12.03 13.53
N GLU A 60 -2.17 -11.12 12.57
CA GLU A 60 -2.15 -11.40 11.13
C GLU A 60 -0.76 -11.17 10.51
N LYS A 61 0.24 -10.75 11.30
CA LYS A 61 1.61 -10.66 10.83
C LYS A 61 2.15 -12.02 10.40
N GLY A 62 3.01 -12.05 9.39
CA GLY A 62 3.55 -13.30 8.87
C GLY A 62 2.56 -14.12 8.05
N THR A 63 1.47 -13.52 7.58
CA THR A 63 0.53 -14.15 6.65
C THR A 63 0.70 -13.61 5.22
N ARG A 64 0.15 -14.31 4.25
CA ARG A 64 0.14 -13.89 2.85
C ARG A 64 -0.98 -12.92 2.57
N VAL A 65 -0.85 -12.12 1.52
CA VAL A 65 -1.91 -11.20 1.09
C VAL A 65 -3.20 -11.95 0.76
N SER A 66 -3.11 -13.13 0.13
CA SER A 66 -4.29 -13.97 -0.18
C SER A 66 -4.97 -14.52 1.07
N ASP A 67 -4.21 -14.86 2.12
CA ASP A 67 -4.77 -15.36 3.38
C ASP A 67 -5.49 -14.22 4.12
N PHE A 68 -4.87 -13.04 4.18
CA PHE A 68 -5.49 -11.84 4.73
C PHE A 68 -6.74 -11.43 3.94
N GLY A 69 -6.64 -11.36 2.59
CA GLY A 69 -7.77 -11.01 1.72
C GLY A 69 -8.97 -11.94 1.88
N ARG A 70 -8.70 -13.25 1.97
CA ARG A 70 -9.77 -14.25 2.19
C ARG A 70 -10.40 -14.12 3.57
N LYS A 71 -9.57 -13.98 4.61
CA LYS A 71 -10.03 -13.86 6.00
C LYS A 71 -10.91 -12.63 6.22
N THR A 72 -10.51 -11.49 5.64
CA THR A 72 -11.23 -10.22 5.77
C THR A 72 -12.33 -10.02 4.72
N LYS A 73 -12.52 -10.98 3.81
CA LYS A 73 -13.42 -10.87 2.65
C LYS A 73 -13.12 -9.64 1.81
N ALA A 74 -11.83 -9.32 1.65
CA ALA A 74 -11.40 -8.12 0.97
C ALA A 74 -11.86 -8.09 -0.49
N ILE A 75 -12.36 -6.94 -0.92
CA ILE A 75 -12.60 -6.61 -2.33
C ILE A 75 -11.24 -6.53 -3.03
N ALA A 76 -10.27 -5.85 -2.40
CA ALA A 76 -8.87 -5.82 -2.79
C ALA A 76 -7.95 -5.74 -1.57
N ALA A 77 -6.74 -6.30 -1.67
CA ALA A 77 -5.71 -6.19 -0.64
C ALA A 77 -4.31 -6.18 -1.26
N ILE A 78 -3.36 -5.58 -0.54
CA ILE A 78 -1.94 -5.54 -0.89
C ILE A 78 -1.08 -5.78 0.35
N ASN A 79 0.20 -6.15 0.15
CA ASN A 79 1.20 -6.09 1.21
C ASN A 79 1.47 -4.65 1.64
N GLY A 80 1.94 -4.50 2.86
CA GLY A 80 2.16 -3.20 3.48
C GLY A 80 3.63 -2.80 3.59
N ASP A 81 4.01 -2.39 4.80
CA ASP A 81 5.31 -1.85 5.16
C ASP A 81 6.43 -2.90 5.11
N TYR A 82 7.68 -2.44 5.15
CA TYR A 82 8.86 -3.26 5.41
C TYR A 82 8.74 -3.92 6.77
N PHE A 83 9.44 -5.03 6.95
CA PHE A 83 9.35 -5.80 8.20
C PHE A 83 10.68 -6.50 8.53
N ASP A 84 10.83 -6.87 9.80
CA ASP A 84 11.96 -7.63 10.31
C ASP A 84 11.80 -9.15 10.11
N ASP A 85 12.77 -9.93 10.54
CA ASP A 85 12.78 -11.41 10.47
C ASP A 85 11.68 -12.08 11.30
N LYS A 86 11.02 -11.33 12.19
CA LYS A 86 9.87 -11.77 13.00
C LYS A 86 8.54 -11.25 12.47
N PHE A 87 8.54 -10.69 11.26
CA PHE A 87 7.38 -10.05 10.61
C PHE A 87 6.84 -8.83 11.37
N ASN A 88 7.64 -8.17 12.21
CA ASN A 88 7.21 -6.90 12.79
C ASN A 88 7.40 -5.80 11.73
N PRO A 89 6.37 -5.01 11.42
CA PRO A 89 6.53 -3.86 10.56
C PRO A 89 7.58 -2.90 11.10
N VAL A 90 8.33 -2.27 10.21
CA VAL A 90 9.36 -1.29 10.59
C VAL A 90 8.74 -0.04 11.17
N GLY A 91 7.57 0.37 10.70
CA GLY A 91 6.88 1.57 11.13
C GLY A 91 5.52 1.33 11.78
N THR A 92 4.78 2.42 11.93
CA THR A 92 3.48 2.44 12.60
C THR A 92 2.41 1.66 11.83
N THR A 93 1.58 0.92 12.55
CA THR A 93 0.40 0.25 12.03
C THR A 93 -0.78 0.49 12.96
N VAL A 94 -1.86 1.07 12.40
CA VAL A 94 -3.17 1.19 13.06
C VAL A 94 -4.17 0.36 12.27
N GLY A 95 -4.67 -0.69 12.89
CA GLY A 95 -5.69 -1.56 12.33
C GLY A 95 -7.03 -1.39 13.06
N PRO A 96 -8.04 -2.23 12.76
CA PRO A 96 -9.36 -2.15 13.37
C PRO A 96 -9.36 -2.25 14.90
N CYS A 97 -8.29 -2.78 15.50
CA CYS A 97 -8.10 -2.91 16.94
C CYS A 97 -7.15 -1.86 17.54
N GLY A 98 -6.96 -0.76 16.85
CA GLY A 98 -6.07 0.31 17.29
C GLY A 98 -4.62 0.07 16.90
N VAL A 99 -3.73 0.75 17.60
CA VAL A 99 -2.29 0.73 17.33
C VAL A 99 -1.69 -0.56 17.86
N TRP A 100 -1.10 -1.38 17.01
CA TRP A 100 -0.36 -2.57 17.43
C TRP A 100 1.16 -2.47 17.17
N ASN A 101 1.58 -1.53 16.35
CA ASN A 101 2.98 -1.15 16.22
C ASN A 101 3.04 0.37 16.11
N ASN A 102 3.72 1.02 17.03
CA ASN A 102 3.90 2.47 17.05
C ASN A 102 5.39 2.77 17.10
N VAL A 103 6.08 2.47 16.02
CA VAL A 103 7.50 2.72 15.86
C VAL A 103 7.71 3.41 14.53
N LEU A 104 8.02 4.69 14.54
CA LEU A 104 8.61 5.37 13.39
C LEU A 104 10.11 5.08 13.40
N HIS A 105 10.43 3.88 12.93
CA HIS A 105 11.82 3.44 12.90
C HIS A 105 12.58 4.19 11.81
N ASN A 106 13.61 4.91 12.20
CA ASN A 106 14.42 5.76 11.33
C ASN A 106 13.61 6.92 10.74
N LYS A 107 13.85 8.09 11.14
CA LYS A 107 13.49 9.40 10.59
C LYS A 107 13.28 9.47 9.04
N ARG A 108 12.82 8.42 8.39
CA ARG A 108 12.68 8.24 6.93
C ARG A 108 11.36 7.65 6.48
N GLU A 109 10.51 7.20 7.40
CA GLU A 109 9.23 6.59 7.05
C GLU A 109 8.16 7.66 6.81
N GLY A 110 7.39 7.51 5.74
CA GLY A 110 6.15 8.25 5.57
C GLY A 110 5.02 7.54 6.33
N LEU A 111 3.95 8.22 6.61
CA LEU A 111 2.77 7.65 7.26
C LEU A 111 1.51 7.95 6.43
N LEU A 112 0.90 6.89 5.89
CA LEU A 112 -0.46 6.95 5.39
C LEU A 112 -1.41 6.91 6.58
N THR A 113 -2.34 7.85 6.66
CA THR A 113 -3.45 7.86 7.61
C THR A 113 -4.76 7.94 6.86
N ILE A 114 -5.78 7.27 7.38
CA ILE A 114 -7.16 7.32 6.89
C ILE A 114 -8.05 7.67 8.06
N ALA A 115 -8.83 8.75 7.91
CA ALA A 115 -9.78 9.25 8.87
C ALA A 115 -10.96 9.88 8.13
N ASP A 116 -12.16 9.77 8.65
CA ASP A 116 -13.38 10.39 8.08
C ASP A 116 -13.50 10.27 6.56
N ARG A 117 -13.23 9.07 6.03
CA ARG A 117 -13.35 8.75 4.60
C ARG A 117 -12.45 9.61 3.67
N ALA A 118 -11.32 10.03 4.20
CA ALA A 118 -10.25 10.64 3.43
C ALA A 118 -8.90 10.11 3.91
N ALA A 119 -7.90 10.16 3.06
CA ALA A 119 -6.56 9.72 3.38
C ALA A 119 -5.54 10.84 3.20
N THR A 120 -4.48 10.77 3.99
CA THR A 120 -3.34 11.68 3.90
C THR A 120 -2.04 10.87 3.97
N ILE A 121 -1.05 11.25 3.19
CA ILE A 121 0.32 10.75 3.33
C ILE A 121 1.14 11.87 3.97
N LEU A 122 1.43 11.69 5.25
CA LEU A 122 2.29 12.59 6.01
C LEU A 122 3.75 12.31 5.64
N LYS A 123 4.51 13.39 5.47
CA LYS A 123 5.97 13.24 5.36
C LYS A 123 6.51 12.92 6.74
N GLN A 124 7.59 12.20 6.75
CA GLN A 124 8.34 11.89 7.95
C GLN A 124 8.72 13.12 8.80
N THR A 125 9.07 14.25 8.14
CA THR A 125 9.37 15.51 8.84
C THR A 125 8.17 16.09 9.57
N ASP A 126 6.96 15.68 9.20
CA ASP A 126 5.69 16.19 9.72
C ASP A 126 5.08 15.25 10.77
N VAL A 127 5.75 14.11 11.02
CA VAL A 127 5.33 13.10 12.00
C VAL A 127 6.28 13.15 13.19
N ASP A 128 5.74 13.37 14.38
CA ASP A 128 6.49 13.22 15.62
C ASP A 128 6.71 11.72 15.87
N PRO A 129 7.96 11.22 15.85
CA PRO A 129 8.23 9.80 16.04
C PRO A 129 7.88 9.29 17.45
N ASP A 130 7.74 10.18 18.41
CA ASP A 130 7.43 9.85 19.79
C ASP A 130 5.93 10.01 20.12
N ALA A 131 5.14 10.62 19.21
CA ALA A 131 3.71 10.77 19.38
C ALA A 131 2.93 9.56 18.83
N PRO A 132 1.88 9.10 19.53
CA PRO A 132 0.95 8.15 18.95
C PRO A 132 0.23 8.77 17.74
N PRO A 133 -0.26 7.95 16.79
CA PRO A 133 -1.17 8.45 15.77
C PRO A 133 -2.36 9.17 16.43
N PRO A 134 -2.94 10.20 15.79
CA PRO A 134 -4.13 10.87 16.31
C PRO A 134 -5.26 9.86 16.60
N ASP A 135 -6.03 10.11 17.65
CA ASP A 135 -7.09 9.19 18.11
C ASP A 135 -8.23 9.02 17.10
N ASP A 136 -8.38 9.94 16.15
CA ASP A 136 -9.37 9.92 15.08
C ASP A 136 -8.93 9.15 13.82
N VAL A 137 -7.73 8.54 13.83
CA VAL A 137 -7.23 7.74 12.70
C VAL A 137 -7.82 6.33 12.76
N ASP A 138 -8.63 5.98 11.73
CA ASP A 138 -9.20 4.64 11.56
C ASP A 138 -8.16 3.60 11.13
N THR A 139 -7.23 4.02 10.27
CA THR A 139 -6.20 3.15 9.70
C THR A 139 -4.92 3.94 9.43
N ALA A 140 -3.79 3.36 9.77
CA ALA A 140 -2.49 3.89 9.38
C ALA A 140 -1.50 2.79 9.02
N ILE A 141 -0.59 3.13 8.11
CA ILE A 141 0.54 2.27 7.74
C ILE A 141 1.73 3.14 7.33
N SER A 142 2.90 2.77 7.79
CA SER A 142 4.13 3.41 7.33
C SER A 142 4.61 2.88 5.99
N GLY A 143 5.48 3.64 5.34
CA GLY A 143 6.14 3.25 4.10
C GLY A 143 7.27 4.21 3.73
N TRP A 144 8.07 3.84 2.73
CA TRP A 144 9.24 4.60 2.32
C TRP A 144 9.74 4.19 0.93
N PRO A 145 10.23 5.15 0.14
CA PRO A 145 10.16 6.61 0.30
C PRO A 145 8.84 7.21 -0.22
N ALA A 146 8.62 8.49 0.03
CA ALA A 146 7.64 9.25 -0.71
C ALA A 146 7.99 9.25 -2.20
N LEU A 147 6.98 9.09 -3.07
CA LEU A 147 7.12 9.04 -4.53
C LEU A 147 6.61 10.33 -5.18
N ILE A 148 5.51 10.85 -4.68
CA ILE A 148 4.88 12.09 -5.15
C ILE A 148 4.62 12.98 -3.96
N VAL A 149 4.98 14.25 -4.08
CA VAL A 149 4.78 15.27 -3.04
C VAL A 149 4.18 16.50 -3.69
N ASN A 150 3.03 16.95 -3.19
CA ASN A 150 2.32 18.12 -3.71
C ASN A 150 2.13 18.01 -5.24
N CYS A 151 1.62 16.88 -5.70
CA CYS A 151 1.37 16.56 -7.11
C CYS A 151 2.62 16.60 -8.00
N THR A 152 3.81 16.55 -7.41
CA THR A 152 5.07 16.52 -8.15
C THR A 152 5.77 15.19 -7.94
N PRO A 153 5.94 14.36 -8.99
CA PRO A 153 6.66 13.10 -8.88
C PRO A 153 8.15 13.36 -8.60
N LEU A 154 8.71 12.57 -7.69
CA LEU A 154 10.12 12.68 -7.33
C LEU A 154 10.97 11.93 -8.35
N GLY A 155 11.80 12.67 -9.07
CA GLY A 155 12.80 12.07 -9.98
C GLY A 155 13.91 11.35 -9.22
N ALA A 156 14.64 10.48 -9.91
CA ALA A 156 15.67 9.60 -9.36
C ALA A 156 16.74 10.29 -8.48
N ARG A 157 17.03 11.58 -8.73
CA ARG A 157 18.01 12.36 -7.94
C ARG A 157 17.47 12.83 -6.59
N LYS A 158 16.13 12.89 -6.41
CA LYS A 158 15.47 13.33 -5.19
C LYS A 158 14.99 12.18 -4.31
N LEU A 159 14.99 10.97 -4.85
CA LEU A 159 14.57 9.78 -4.12
C LEU A 159 15.72 9.31 -3.22
N PRO A 160 15.46 9.11 -1.91
CA PRO A 160 16.47 8.63 -0.99
C PRO A 160 16.70 7.11 -1.16
N GLY A 161 17.87 6.63 -0.72
CA GLY A 161 18.23 5.22 -0.74
C GLY A 161 19.44 4.92 -1.62
N SER A 162 19.85 3.65 -1.65
CA SER A 162 20.93 3.19 -2.52
C SER A 162 20.49 3.16 -3.98
N ASP A 163 21.45 3.27 -4.92
CA ASP A 163 21.18 3.16 -6.34
C ASP A 163 20.53 1.81 -6.72
N ALA A 164 20.95 0.73 -6.06
CA ALA A 164 20.33 -0.59 -6.23
C ALA A 164 18.85 -0.62 -5.84
N PHE A 165 18.47 0.16 -4.84
CA PHE A 165 17.06 0.25 -4.41
C PHE A 165 16.24 1.21 -5.27
N THR A 166 16.78 2.40 -5.57
CA THR A 166 16.01 3.49 -6.20
C THR A 166 16.02 3.44 -7.71
N ARG A 167 17.18 3.09 -8.32
CA ARG A 167 17.44 3.17 -9.76
C ARG A 167 17.38 1.82 -10.47
N SER A 168 17.42 0.70 -9.75
CA SER A 168 17.24 -0.61 -10.36
C SER A 168 15.76 -0.97 -10.45
N PRO A 169 15.34 -1.61 -11.56
CA PRO A 169 13.98 -2.12 -11.70
C PRO A 169 13.73 -3.27 -10.72
N HIS A 170 12.61 -3.20 -10.01
CA HIS A 170 12.14 -4.24 -9.08
C HIS A 170 10.62 -4.36 -9.13
N PRO A 171 10.04 -5.50 -8.67
CA PRO A 171 8.63 -5.50 -8.27
C PRO A 171 8.39 -4.43 -7.22
N ARG A 172 7.28 -3.72 -7.30
CA ARG A 172 6.96 -2.60 -6.43
C ARG A 172 5.53 -2.70 -5.91
N THR A 173 5.34 -2.19 -4.70
CA THR A 173 4.03 -1.93 -4.13
C THR A 173 4.00 -0.48 -3.67
N ALA A 174 2.90 0.21 -3.92
CA ALA A 174 2.75 1.61 -3.52
C ALA A 174 1.28 1.94 -3.24
N VAL A 175 1.08 3.01 -2.51
CA VAL A 175 -0.21 3.69 -2.35
C VAL A 175 -0.12 5.11 -2.88
N GLY A 176 -1.21 5.59 -3.47
CA GLY A 176 -1.33 6.95 -3.96
C GLY A 176 -2.68 7.55 -3.64
N LEU A 177 -2.76 8.87 -3.61
CA LEU A 177 -3.97 9.63 -3.29
C LEU A 177 -4.20 10.73 -4.32
N SER A 178 -5.46 10.97 -4.63
CA SER A 178 -5.90 12.18 -5.31
C SER A 178 -5.59 13.44 -4.47
N ARG A 179 -5.69 14.61 -5.07
CA ARG A 179 -5.42 15.90 -4.40
C ARG A 179 -6.28 16.13 -3.15
N ASP A 180 -7.53 15.70 -3.17
CA ASP A 180 -8.48 15.84 -2.06
C ASP A 180 -8.43 14.68 -1.04
N GLY A 181 -7.56 13.68 -1.28
CA GLY A 181 -7.42 12.50 -0.44
C GLY A 181 -8.59 11.53 -0.46
N ARG A 182 -9.59 11.73 -1.34
CA ARG A 182 -10.80 10.89 -1.40
C ARG A 182 -10.71 9.73 -2.36
N THR A 183 -9.83 9.79 -3.33
CA THR A 183 -9.50 8.65 -4.19
C THR A 183 -8.15 8.08 -3.76
N MET A 184 -8.13 6.79 -3.48
CA MET A 184 -6.92 6.05 -3.11
C MET A 184 -6.59 5.01 -4.17
N TYR A 185 -5.32 4.82 -4.43
CA TYR A 185 -4.82 3.81 -5.35
C TYR A 185 -3.94 2.81 -4.60
N PHE A 186 -4.22 1.50 -4.79
CA PHE A 186 -3.25 0.46 -4.54
C PHE A 186 -2.57 0.12 -5.85
N VAL A 187 -1.25 0.10 -5.88
CA VAL A 187 -0.46 -0.15 -7.08
C VAL A 187 0.54 -1.26 -6.81
N VAL A 188 0.53 -2.29 -7.64
CA VAL A 188 1.54 -3.34 -7.65
C VAL A 188 2.11 -3.48 -9.05
N ALA A 189 3.43 -3.39 -9.16
CA ALA A 189 4.16 -3.66 -10.40
C ALA A 189 4.91 -4.98 -10.27
N ASP A 190 4.72 -5.87 -11.23
CA ASP A 190 5.52 -7.09 -11.36
C ASP A 190 6.97 -6.78 -11.74
N GLY A 191 7.86 -7.75 -11.53
CA GLY A 191 9.26 -7.60 -11.92
C GLY A 191 10.06 -8.88 -11.73
N ARG A 192 11.38 -8.77 -11.94
CA ARG A 192 12.34 -9.88 -11.82
C ARG A 192 12.00 -11.08 -12.72
N ARG A 193 11.37 -10.82 -13.87
CA ARG A 193 11.05 -11.81 -14.90
C ARG A 193 11.64 -11.41 -16.24
N THR A 194 11.95 -12.41 -17.09
CA THR A 194 12.30 -12.17 -18.50
C THR A 194 11.21 -11.33 -19.17
N GLY A 195 11.59 -10.21 -19.78
CA GLY A 195 10.66 -9.28 -20.42
C GLY A 195 9.94 -8.32 -19.46
N VAL A 196 9.90 -8.59 -18.16
CA VAL A 196 9.26 -7.73 -17.16
C VAL A 196 10.22 -7.51 -15.99
N PRO A 197 11.20 -6.61 -16.10
CA PRO A 197 12.21 -6.39 -15.05
C PRO A 197 11.62 -5.74 -13.79
N GLY A 198 10.53 -5.00 -13.91
CA GLY A 198 9.93 -4.18 -12.87
C GLY A 198 10.13 -2.70 -13.12
N LEU A 199 9.92 -1.89 -12.07
CA LEU A 199 10.03 -0.43 -12.12
C LEU A 199 11.12 0.09 -11.19
N THR A 200 11.83 1.14 -11.64
CA THR A 200 12.54 2.04 -10.73
C THR A 200 11.53 2.85 -9.93
N LEU A 201 11.92 3.42 -8.80
CA LEU A 201 11.01 4.26 -8.02
C LEU A 201 10.58 5.53 -8.80
N ALA A 202 11.45 6.08 -9.62
CA ALA A 202 11.11 7.24 -10.45
C ALA A 202 10.08 6.88 -11.54
N GLN A 203 10.20 5.70 -12.17
CA GLN A 203 9.19 5.21 -13.13
C GLN A 203 7.84 4.97 -12.45
N LEU A 204 7.84 4.40 -11.23
CA LEU A 204 6.62 4.21 -10.46
C LEU A 204 5.97 5.56 -10.10
N ALA A 205 6.76 6.55 -9.66
CA ALA A 205 6.27 7.90 -9.35
C ALA A 205 5.65 8.57 -10.59
N SER A 206 6.34 8.52 -11.75
CA SER A 206 5.81 9.05 -13.00
C SER A 206 4.51 8.34 -13.42
N PHE A 207 4.49 7.01 -13.38
CA PHE A 207 3.28 6.25 -13.71
C PHE A 207 2.08 6.68 -12.85
N MET A 208 2.29 6.80 -11.54
CA MET A 208 1.21 7.18 -10.62
C MET A 208 0.73 8.62 -10.83
N ALA A 209 1.63 9.54 -11.19
CA ALA A 209 1.27 10.91 -11.51
C ALA A 209 0.56 11.03 -12.87
N ASP A 210 1.12 10.40 -13.91
CA ASP A 210 0.70 10.62 -15.30
C ASP A 210 -0.54 9.80 -15.67
N GLU A 211 -0.68 8.58 -15.13
CA GLU A 211 -1.77 7.66 -15.49
C GLU A 211 -2.90 7.63 -14.45
N LEU A 212 -2.62 7.99 -13.18
CA LEU A 212 -3.59 7.92 -12.10
C LEU A 212 -3.96 9.29 -11.52
N ASP A 213 -3.30 10.37 -11.98
CA ASP A 213 -3.46 11.73 -11.42
C ASP A 213 -3.25 11.76 -9.88
N ALA A 214 -2.32 10.91 -9.39
CA ALA A 214 -1.99 10.90 -7.97
C ALA A 214 -1.24 12.17 -7.58
N CYS A 215 -1.69 12.81 -6.51
CA CYS A 215 -1.11 14.05 -6.00
C CYS A 215 -0.18 13.85 -4.80
N SER A 216 -0.32 12.72 -4.10
CA SER A 216 0.65 12.18 -3.16
C SER A 216 0.78 10.67 -3.32
N ALA A 217 1.98 10.13 -3.10
CA ALA A 217 2.22 8.69 -3.18
C ALA A 217 3.41 8.28 -2.33
N MET A 218 3.38 7.04 -1.85
CA MET A 218 4.38 6.44 -1.00
C MET A 218 4.63 5.00 -1.43
N ASN A 219 5.92 4.61 -1.49
CA ASN A 219 6.30 3.23 -1.72
C ASN A 219 6.17 2.40 -0.44
N LEU A 220 5.74 1.16 -0.62
CA LEU A 220 5.66 0.13 0.42
C LEU A 220 6.74 -0.94 0.17
N ASP A 221 6.72 -2.04 0.95
CA ASP A 221 7.66 -3.13 0.69
C ASP A 221 7.40 -3.75 -0.69
N GLY A 222 8.49 -4.03 -1.36
CA GLY A 222 8.52 -4.47 -2.75
C GLY A 222 9.13 -5.86 -2.93
N GLY A 223 9.64 -6.10 -4.14
CA GLY A 223 10.35 -7.35 -4.44
C GLY A 223 9.46 -8.57 -4.33
N GLY A 224 9.89 -9.57 -3.56
CA GLY A 224 9.11 -10.79 -3.34
C GLY A 224 7.84 -10.61 -2.53
N SER A 225 7.71 -9.48 -1.80
CA SER A 225 6.53 -9.16 -1.02
C SER A 225 5.38 -8.59 -1.86
N SER A 226 5.67 -8.08 -3.08
CA SER A 226 4.68 -7.44 -3.94
C SER A 226 3.58 -8.42 -4.35
N ALA A 227 2.39 -8.24 -3.79
CA ALA A 227 1.21 -9.04 -4.10
C ALA A 227 -0.06 -8.20 -4.04
N MET A 228 -0.99 -8.45 -4.97
CA MET A 228 -2.31 -7.82 -5.01
C MET A 228 -3.40 -8.89 -5.13
N TRP A 229 -4.31 -8.86 -4.19
CA TRP A 229 -5.54 -9.65 -4.17
C TRP A 229 -6.70 -8.80 -4.66
N VAL A 230 -7.48 -9.33 -5.60
CA VAL A 230 -8.72 -8.71 -6.10
C VAL A 230 -9.71 -9.82 -6.43
N SER A 231 -10.97 -9.66 -6.01
CA SER A 231 -12.05 -10.58 -6.39
C SER A 231 -11.66 -12.05 -6.16
N ASN A 232 -11.21 -12.37 -4.96
CA ASN A 232 -10.88 -13.73 -4.49
C ASN A 232 -9.67 -14.40 -5.17
N ARG A 233 -8.76 -13.65 -5.78
CA ARG A 233 -7.52 -14.20 -6.37
C ARG A 233 -6.36 -13.20 -6.30
N ILE A 234 -5.13 -13.70 -6.34
CA ILE A 234 -3.96 -12.89 -6.63
C ILE A 234 -3.98 -12.56 -8.12
N VAL A 235 -3.91 -11.27 -8.44
CA VAL A 235 -4.02 -10.78 -9.83
C VAL A 235 -2.67 -10.54 -10.48
N ASN A 236 -1.64 -10.25 -9.70
CA ASN A 236 -0.27 -10.09 -10.16
C ASN A 236 0.50 -11.42 -10.12
N ARG A 237 1.76 -11.42 -10.54
CA ARG A 237 2.64 -12.59 -10.51
C ARG A 237 3.78 -12.37 -9.51
N PRO A 238 3.69 -12.92 -8.28
CA PRO A 238 4.72 -12.78 -7.27
C PRO A 238 6.10 -13.19 -7.77
N ALA A 239 7.12 -12.37 -7.49
CA ALA A 239 8.46 -12.53 -8.06
C ALA A 239 9.19 -13.80 -7.62
N ASP A 240 8.86 -14.32 -6.44
CA ASP A 240 9.44 -15.55 -5.88
C ASP A 240 8.71 -16.83 -6.40
N GLY A 241 7.75 -16.67 -7.34
CA GLY A 241 6.91 -17.75 -7.87
C GLY A 241 5.73 -18.12 -6.97
N VAL A 242 5.78 -17.73 -5.70
CA VAL A 242 4.74 -17.85 -4.68
C VAL A 242 4.65 -16.58 -3.86
N GLU A 243 3.49 -16.34 -3.24
CA GLU A 243 3.36 -15.22 -2.32
C GLU A 243 4.27 -15.40 -1.10
N ARG A 244 4.93 -14.33 -0.69
CA ARG A 244 5.70 -14.27 0.56
C ARG A 244 4.78 -13.88 1.71
N PRO A 245 4.90 -14.49 2.91
CA PRO A 245 4.36 -13.92 4.15
C PRO A 245 4.97 -12.55 4.43
N VAL A 246 4.17 -11.58 4.90
CA VAL A 246 4.59 -10.19 5.10
C VAL A 246 4.24 -9.66 6.49
N GLY A 247 4.78 -8.51 6.86
CA GLY A 247 4.61 -7.94 8.20
C GLY A 247 3.19 -7.43 8.44
N ASN A 248 2.65 -6.67 7.52
CA ASN A 248 1.29 -6.14 7.57
C ASN A 248 0.70 -5.97 6.17
N HIS A 249 -0.58 -5.63 6.11
CA HIS A 249 -1.37 -5.56 4.89
C HIS A 249 -2.28 -4.33 4.91
N LEU A 250 -2.71 -3.90 3.72
CA LEU A 250 -3.87 -3.03 3.52
C LEU A 250 -4.94 -3.77 2.73
N ALA A 251 -6.20 -3.59 3.12
CA ALA A 251 -7.34 -4.11 2.37
C ALA A 251 -8.48 -3.10 2.32
N VAL A 252 -9.24 -3.12 1.22
CA VAL A 252 -10.56 -2.51 1.14
C VAL A 252 -11.60 -3.61 1.30
N VAL A 253 -12.51 -3.41 2.24
CA VAL A 253 -13.56 -4.36 2.63
C VAL A 253 -14.92 -3.67 2.61
N LEU A 254 -16.01 -4.44 2.63
CA LEU A 254 -17.30 -3.85 2.98
C LEU A 254 -17.26 -3.40 4.45
N ARG A 255 -17.81 -2.25 4.74
CA ARG A 255 -17.86 -1.72 6.12
C ARG A 255 -18.58 -2.67 7.09
N SER A 256 -19.57 -3.40 6.60
CA SER A 256 -20.26 -4.45 7.37
C SER A 256 -19.40 -5.66 7.72
N ASP A 257 -18.30 -5.87 7.00
CA ASP A 257 -17.36 -6.98 7.23
C ASP A 257 -16.17 -6.58 8.13
N VAL A 258 -16.09 -5.31 8.56
CA VAL A 258 -15.11 -4.89 9.56
C VAL A 258 -15.45 -5.54 10.89
N VAL A 259 -14.61 -6.44 11.36
CA VAL A 259 -14.80 -7.14 12.61
C VAL A 259 -14.43 -6.21 13.77
N ALA A 260 -15.37 -5.97 14.67
CA ALA A 260 -15.10 -5.26 15.92
C ALA A 260 -14.06 -6.02 16.76
N CYS A 261 -13.38 -5.31 17.63
CA CYS A 261 -12.44 -5.91 18.56
C CYS A 261 -13.15 -6.28 19.86
N ASP A 262 -12.83 -7.46 20.36
CA ASP A 262 -13.30 -7.83 21.70
C ASP A 262 -12.63 -6.93 22.74
N GLU A 263 -13.38 -6.42 23.70
CA GLU A 263 -12.91 -5.48 24.74
C GLU A 263 -11.72 -6.04 25.55
N GLU A 264 -11.59 -7.36 25.68
CA GLU A 264 -10.46 -8.02 26.34
C GLU A 264 -9.10 -7.74 25.69
N THR A 265 -9.07 -7.57 24.36
CA THR A 265 -7.82 -7.32 23.62
C THR A 265 -7.29 -5.90 23.87
N ILE A 266 -8.17 -4.94 24.14
CA ILE A 266 -7.81 -3.55 24.41
C ILE A 266 -7.17 -3.41 25.80
N THR A 267 -7.66 -4.13 26.79
CA THR A 267 -7.19 -4.05 28.19
C THR A 267 -5.73 -4.53 28.34
N THR A 268 -5.30 -5.51 27.57
CA THR A 268 -3.95 -6.08 27.67
C THR A 268 -2.87 -5.11 27.20
N THR A 269 -3.16 -4.28 26.22
CA THR A 269 -2.20 -3.32 25.65
C THR A 269 -1.97 -2.10 26.56
N VAL A 270 -2.98 -1.70 27.33
CA VAL A 270 -2.89 -0.55 28.25
C VAL A 270 -2.21 -0.92 29.58
N THR A 271 -2.41 -2.16 30.06
CA THR A 271 -1.88 -2.58 31.38
C THR A 271 -0.36 -2.73 31.39
N THR A 272 0.27 -3.04 30.26
CA THR A 272 1.74 -3.20 30.16
C THR A 272 2.52 -1.88 30.26
N LYS A 273 1.86 -0.73 30.06
CA LYS A 273 2.49 0.61 30.15
C LYS A 273 2.37 1.28 31.53
N ARG A 274 1.68 0.67 32.52
CA ARG A 274 1.38 1.34 33.79
C ARG A 274 2.13 0.82 35.01
N THR A 275 3.12 -0.03 34.86
CA THR A 275 3.91 -0.52 36.01
C THR A 275 5.39 -0.10 35.82
N THR A 276 5.77 1.03 36.39
CA THR A 276 6.93 1.21 37.27
C THR A 276 7.20 2.70 37.51
N THR A 277 6.56 3.26 38.53
CA THR A 277 7.20 4.34 39.30
C THR A 277 6.83 4.11 40.77
N THR A 278 7.60 3.28 41.43
CA THR A 278 7.55 3.18 42.89
C THR A 278 8.55 4.19 43.43
N THR A 279 8.06 5.32 43.88
CA THR A 279 8.85 6.30 44.63
C THR A 279 8.98 5.80 46.08
N THR A 280 10.13 5.31 46.46
CA THR A 280 10.48 5.02 47.84
C THR A 280 10.88 6.33 48.52
N THR A 281 9.99 6.90 49.33
CA THR A 281 10.35 7.98 50.27
C THR A 281 10.82 7.35 51.56
N ASN A 282 12.10 7.53 51.91
CA ASN A 282 12.59 7.24 53.23
C ASN A 282 12.17 8.34 54.22
N PRO A 283 11.77 8.01 55.46
CA PRO A 283 11.45 9.00 56.46
C PRO A 283 12.74 9.64 57.04
N PRO A 284 12.67 10.89 57.50
CA PRO A 284 13.81 11.56 58.09
C PRO A 284 14.07 11.07 59.52
N ARG A 285 15.36 11.01 59.87
CA ARG A 285 15.81 10.85 61.24
C ARG A 285 15.79 12.16 61.99
#